data_1f154dc44496fd7ea2002d9ae79afd2d
#
_entry.id   1f154dc44496fd7ea2002d9ae79afd2d
#
_cell.length_a   1.000
_cell.length_b   1.000
_cell.length_c   1.000
_cell.angle_alpha   90.00
_cell.angle_beta   90.00
_cell.angle_gamma   90.00
#
_symmetry.space_group_name_H-M   'P 1'
#
loop_
_entity.id
_entity.type
_entity.pdbx_description
1 polymer ?
#
loop_
_entity_poly.entity_id
_entity_poly.type
_entity_poly.pdbx_seq_one_letter_code
_entity_poly.pdbx_strand_id
1 'polypeptide(L)'
;MELNIFFRSVLEQDTAPIVLCDLEHTIVYLNSAAAKRYEYAGGAALVGTSLMNCHNSHSKELVEKCLAWFAADEKNNIVHESYNPKENKDVYIVALRDQEKKLTGYYEKHEYRTRDTGEFYKFT
;
A
#
# COMPACT_ATOMS: atom_id res chain seq x y z
N MET A 1 8.79 24.86 7.28
CA MET A 1 8.27 23.93 6.28
C MET A 1 7.99 22.59 6.95
N GLU A 2 6.76 22.12 6.84
CA GLU A 2 6.39 20.82 7.41
C GLU A 2 6.49 19.74 6.36
N LEU A 3 7.45 18.84 6.51
CA LEU A 3 7.66 17.73 5.57
C LEU A 3 6.45 16.82 5.47
N ASN A 4 5.64 16.73 6.53
CA ASN A 4 4.43 15.90 6.50
C ASN A 4 3.47 16.28 5.38
N ILE A 5 3.35 17.56 5.06
CA ILE A 5 2.50 18.05 3.97
C ILE A 5 3.01 17.52 2.63
N PHE A 6 4.32 17.54 2.42
CA PHE A 6 4.93 17.03 1.20
C PHE A 6 4.77 15.51 1.08
N PHE A 7 5.05 14.77 2.13
CA PHE A 7 4.92 13.32 2.13
C PHE A 7 3.49 12.90 1.85
N ARG A 8 2.53 13.54 2.53
CA ARG A 8 1.12 13.25 2.31
C ARG A 8 0.71 13.56 0.86
N SER A 9 1.17 14.67 0.32
CA SER A 9 0.86 15.05 -1.06
C SER A 9 1.43 14.06 -2.07
N VAL A 10 2.65 13.55 -1.85
CA VAL A 10 3.23 12.49 -2.69
C VAL A 10 2.32 11.27 -2.74
N LEU A 11 1.81 10.84 -1.59
CA LEU A 11 0.89 9.70 -1.51
C LEU A 11 -0.45 10.01 -2.16
N GLU A 12 -1.01 11.20 -1.91
CA GLU A 12 -2.31 11.61 -2.46
C GLU A 12 -2.30 11.72 -3.97
N GLN A 13 -1.21 12.20 -4.57
CA GLN A 13 -1.10 12.41 -6.01
C GLN A 13 -0.75 11.14 -6.78
N ASP A 14 -0.34 10.08 -6.11
CA ASP A 14 -0.03 8.82 -6.77
C ASP A 14 -1.30 8.25 -7.40
N THR A 15 -1.22 7.86 -8.67
CA THR A 15 -2.34 7.24 -9.38
C THR A 15 -2.54 5.79 -9.01
N ALA A 16 -1.55 5.16 -8.39
CA ALA A 16 -1.68 3.81 -7.83
C ALA A 16 -2.40 3.87 -6.48
N PRO A 17 -3.22 2.86 -6.14
CA PRO A 17 -3.84 2.81 -4.82
C PRO A 17 -2.79 2.56 -3.74
N ILE A 18 -2.87 3.35 -2.66
CA ILE A 18 -1.99 3.21 -1.50
C ILE A 18 -2.87 3.07 -0.26
N VAL A 19 -2.66 1.99 0.48
CA VAL A 19 -3.36 1.69 1.73
C VAL A 19 -2.31 1.39 2.79
N LEU A 20 -2.21 2.24 3.81
CA LEU A 20 -1.28 2.06 4.91
C LEU A 20 -1.98 1.40 6.09
N CYS A 21 -1.35 0.37 6.65
CA CYS A 21 -1.86 -0.37 7.80
C CYS A 21 -0.86 -0.37 8.94
N ASP A 22 -1.36 -0.38 10.17
CA ASP A 22 -0.53 -0.62 11.34
C ASP A 22 -0.31 -2.13 11.54
N LEU A 23 0.38 -2.52 12.62
CA LEU A 23 0.70 -3.92 12.90
C LEU A 23 -0.51 -4.75 13.33
N GLU A 24 -1.61 -4.10 13.66
CA GLU A 24 -2.88 -4.75 14.00
C GLU A 24 -3.79 -4.87 12.77
N HIS A 25 -3.25 -4.54 11.59
CA HIS A 25 -3.96 -4.55 10.31
C HIS A 25 -5.08 -3.51 10.21
N THR A 26 -5.04 -2.49 11.05
CA THR A 26 -5.97 -1.36 10.95
C THR A 26 -5.51 -0.44 9.84
N ILE A 27 -6.42 -0.10 8.94
CA ILE A 27 -6.16 0.86 7.87
C ILE A 27 -6.05 2.25 8.51
N VAL A 28 -4.89 2.87 8.39
CA VAL A 28 -4.64 4.20 8.98
C VAL A 28 -4.66 5.30 7.93
N TYR A 29 -4.52 4.95 6.65
CA TYR A 29 -4.55 5.93 5.56
C TYR A 29 -4.88 5.25 4.23
N LEU A 30 -5.66 5.95 3.41
CA LEU A 30 -5.92 5.61 2.01
C LEU A 30 -5.66 6.86 1.19
N ASN A 31 -4.97 6.72 0.05
CA ASN A 31 -4.91 7.83 -0.88
C ASN A 31 -6.20 7.89 -1.72
N SER A 32 -6.35 8.95 -2.51
CA SER A 32 -7.54 9.14 -3.35
C SER A 32 -7.76 8.01 -4.35
N ALA A 33 -6.68 7.50 -4.95
CA ALA A 33 -6.77 6.37 -5.89
C ALA A 33 -7.30 5.10 -5.20
N ALA A 34 -6.85 4.82 -3.97
CA ALA A 34 -7.34 3.68 -3.19
C ALA A 34 -8.80 3.86 -2.79
N ALA A 35 -9.19 5.05 -2.35
CA ALA A 35 -10.58 5.33 -1.97
C ALA A 35 -11.52 5.09 -3.15
N LYS A 36 -11.13 5.48 -4.35
CA LYS A 36 -11.90 5.25 -5.56
C LYS A 36 -11.96 3.77 -5.94
N ARG A 37 -10.82 3.08 -5.92
CA ARG A 37 -10.74 1.66 -6.26
C ARG A 37 -11.60 0.80 -5.34
N TYR A 38 -11.62 1.13 -4.06
CA TYR A 38 -12.34 0.37 -3.03
C TYR A 38 -13.65 1.03 -2.61
N GLU A 39 -14.22 1.87 -3.47
CA GLU A 39 -15.49 2.56 -3.22
C GLU A 39 -16.61 1.57 -2.92
N TYR A 40 -16.65 0.42 -3.60
CA TYR A 40 -17.63 -0.65 -3.37
C TYR A 40 -17.60 -1.20 -1.93
N ALA A 41 -16.46 -1.10 -1.24
CA ALA A 41 -16.27 -1.61 0.12
C ALA A 41 -16.37 -0.51 1.18
N GLY A 42 -16.55 0.76 0.77
CA GLY A 42 -16.66 1.89 1.68
C GLY A 42 -15.73 3.07 1.39
N GLY A 43 -14.74 2.90 0.49
CA GLY A 43 -13.83 3.98 0.11
C GLY A 43 -13.13 4.60 1.30
N ALA A 44 -13.20 5.93 1.43
CA ALA A 44 -12.54 6.67 2.51
C ALA A 44 -12.99 6.23 3.92
N ALA A 45 -14.19 5.67 4.04
CA ALA A 45 -14.71 5.18 5.32
C ALA A 45 -14.01 3.89 5.80
N LEU A 46 -13.17 3.29 4.96
CA LEU A 46 -12.36 2.12 5.36
C LEU A 46 -11.28 2.47 6.38
N VAL A 47 -10.87 3.71 6.49
CA VAL A 47 -9.92 4.15 7.53
C VAL A 47 -10.49 3.81 8.91
N GLY A 48 -9.69 3.15 9.74
CA GLY A 48 -10.12 2.68 11.06
C GLY A 48 -10.68 1.27 11.06
N THR A 49 -10.91 0.66 9.89
CA THR A 49 -11.36 -0.74 9.79
C THR A 49 -10.17 -1.67 9.59
N SER A 50 -10.39 -2.97 9.78
CA SER A 50 -9.35 -3.98 9.58
C SER A 50 -9.22 -4.35 8.11
N LEU A 51 -8.00 -4.31 7.59
CA LEU A 51 -7.68 -4.84 6.27
C LEU A 51 -8.08 -6.31 6.14
N MET A 52 -8.02 -7.05 7.23
CA MET A 52 -8.33 -8.48 7.28
C MET A 52 -9.80 -8.79 6.97
N ASN A 53 -10.70 -7.81 7.08
CA ASN A 53 -12.11 -8.00 6.72
C ASN A 53 -12.30 -8.31 5.23
N CYS A 54 -11.34 -7.92 4.39
CA CYS A 54 -11.38 -8.11 2.93
C CYS A 54 -10.58 -9.33 2.47
N HIS A 55 -10.01 -10.12 3.39
CA HIS A 55 -9.11 -11.22 3.09
C HIS A 55 -9.71 -12.56 3.51
N ASN A 56 -9.47 -13.61 2.69
CA ASN A 56 -9.75 -14.98 3.11
C ASN A 56 -8.65 -15.48 4.06
N SER A 57 -8.84 -16.66 4.67
CA SER A 57 -7.90 -17.20 5.66
C SER A 57 -6.49 -17.42 5.10
N HIS A 58 -6.37 -17.81 3.82
CA HIS A 58 -5.06 -17.99 3.19
C HIS A 58 -4.32 -16.66 3.01
N SER A 59 -5.02 -15.62 2.54
CA SER A 59 -4.45 -14.28 2.39
C SER A 59 -4.03 -13.69 3.74
N LYS A 60 -4.84 -13.90 4.78
CA LYS A 60 -4.51 -13.47 6.15
C LYS A 60 -3.22 -14.13 6.63
N GLU A 61 -3.08 -15.43 6.41
CA GLU A 61 -1.89 -16.19 6.79
C GLU A 61 -0.63 -15.66 6.08
N LEU A 62 -0.73 -15.36 4.79
CA LEU A 62 0.40 -14.81 4.02
C LEU A 62 0.83 -13.43 4.53
N VAL A 63 -0.11 -12.55 4.86
CA VAL A 63 0.21 -11.23 5.43
C VAL A 63 0.92 -11.40 6.77
N GLU A 64 0.43 -12.30 7.63
CA GLU A 64 1.06 -12.57 8.93
C GLU A 64 2.50 -13.09 8.76
N LYS A 65 2.73 -13.95 7.77
CA LYS A 65 4.08 -14.44 7.46
C LYS A 65 5.01 -13.31 6.99
N CYS A 66 4.50 -12.37 6.20
CA CYS A 66 5.26 -11.20 5.78
C CYS A 66 5.68 -10.36 6.98
N LEU A 67 4.74 -10.08 7.90
CA LEU A 67 5.04 -9.28 9.09
C LEU A 67 6.07 -9.97 9.99
N ALA A 68 5.98 -11.29 10.16
CA ALA A 68 6.96 -12.06 10.92
C ALA A 68 8.35 -11.98 10.29
N TRP A 69 8.43 -12.05 8.97
CA TRP A 69 9.69 -11.94 8.24
C TRP A 69 10.28 -10.53 8.35
N PHE A 70 9.45 -9.49 8.24
CA PHE A 70 9.90 -8.11 8.46
C PHE A 70 10.43 -7.92 9.89
N ALA A 71 9.75 -8.50 10.87
CA ALA A 71 10.15 -8.37 12.28
C ALA A 71 11.45 -9.13 12.60
N ALA A 72 11.79 -10.14 11.81
CA ALA A 72 12.97 -10.98 12.04
C ALA A 72 14.30 -10.26 11.75
N ASP A 73 14.30 -9.29 10.82
CA ASP A 73 15.51 -8.55 10.45
C ASP A 73 15.12 -7.20 9.86
N GLU A 74 15.79 -6.13 10.29
CA GLU A 74 15.55 -4.77 9.79
C GLU A 74 15.85 -4.59 8.29
N LYS A 75 16.54 -5.54 7.67
CA LYS A 75 16.82 -5.54 6.24
C LYS A 75 15.72 -6.19 5.41
N ASN A 76 14.77 -6.84 6.06
CA ASN A 76 13.64 -7.50 5.40
C ASN A 76 12.51 -6.49 5.23
N ASN A 77 12.36 -5.92 4.04
CA ASN A 77 11.45 -4.78 3.86
C ASN A 77 10.47 -4.90 2.71
N ILE A 78 10.69 -5.82 1.74
CA ILE A 78 9.83 -5.93 0.57
C ILE A 78 9.62 -7.39 0.23
N VAL A 79 8.36 -7.77 0.05
CA VAL A 79 7.96 -9.10 -0.43
C VAL A 79 7.16 -8.94 -1.72
N HIS A 80 7.53 -9.68 -2.76
CA HIS A 80 6.73 -9.74 -3.99
C HIS A 80 5.49 -10.59 -3.71
N GLU A 81 4.32 -9.95 -3.70
CA GLU A 81 3.07 -10.62 -3.35
C GLU A 81 2.47 -11.36 -4.54
N SER A 82 2.32 -10.68 -5.67
CA SER A 82 1.62 -11.23 -6.83
C SER A 82 1.86 -10.42 -8.09
N TYR A 83 1.46 -11.01 -9.23
CA TYR A 83 1.37 -10.31 -10.50
C TYR A 83 -0.07 -10.39 -10.99
N ASN A 84 -0.64 -9.25 -11.38
CA ASN A 84 -1.98 -9.16 -11.97
C ASN A 84 -1.86 -8.98 -13.48
N PRO A 85 -2.16 -10.01 -14.29
CA PRO A 85 -2.02 -9.93 -15.75
C PRO A 85 -3.05 -9.01 -16.42
N LYS A 86 -4.23 -8.85 -15.82
CA LYS A 86 -5.26 -7.96 -16.37
C LYS A 86 -4.83 -6.50 -16.35
N GLU A 87 -4.21 -6.09 -15.26
CA GLU A 87 -3.75 -4.72 -15.08
C GLU A 87 -2.26 -4.56 -15.37
N ASN A 88 -1.58 -5.66 -15.71
CA ASN A 88 -0.13 -5.69 -15.96
C ASN A 88 0.63 -4.99 -14.84
N LYS A 89 0.47 -5.48 -13.63
CA LYS A 89 1.13 -4.90 -12.46
C LYS A 89 1.68 -5.97 -11.54
N ASP A 90 2.82 -5.67 -10.94
CA ASP A 90 3.34 -6.41 -9.80
C ASP A 90 2.85 -5.73 -8.51
N VAL A 91 2.58 -6.54 -7.52
CA VAL A 91 2.15 -6.07 -6.20
C VAL A 91 3.15 -6.55 -5.16
N TYR A 92 3.54 -5.65 -4.27
CA TYR A 92 4.51 -5.92 -3.20
C TYR A 92 3.91 -5.54 -1.86
N ILE A 93 4.31 -6.26 -0.82
CA ILE A 93 4.07 -5.82 0.56
C ILE A 93 5.36 -5.20 1.05
N VAL A 94 5.28 -3.99 1.58
CA VAL A 94 6.43 -3.19 1.99
C VAL A 94 6.32 -2.84 3.47
N ALA A 95 7.40 -3.09 4.22
CA ALA A 95 7.47 -2.74 5.62
C ALA A 95 7.58 -1.22 5.81
N LEU A 96 6.88 -0.70 6.81
CA LEU A 96 7.01 0.68 7.25
C LEU A 96 7.72 0.68 8.61
N ARG A 97 8.77 1.51 8.72
CA ARG A 97 9.60 1.55 9.93
C ARG A 97 9.77 2.99 10.41
N ASP A 98 9.98 3.14 11.71
CA ASP A 98 10.30 4.43 12.31
C ASP A 98 11.80 4.78 12.10
N GLN A 99 12.24 5.88 12.70
CA GLN A 99 13.62 6.37 12.58
C GLN A 99 14.64 5.42 13.20
N GLU A 100 14.20 4.57 14.13
CA GLU A 100 15.03 3.56 14.78
C GLU A 100 14.96 2.21 14.08
N LYS A 101 14.30 2.19 12.89
CA LYS A 101 14.09 1.00 12.07
C LYS A 101 13.16 -0.04 12.70
N LYS A 102 12.41 0.36 13.71
CA LYS A 102 11.38 -0.50 14.31
C LYS A 102 10.20 -0.61 13.36
N LEU A 103 9.69 -1.82 13.17
CA LEU A 103 8.51 -2.05 12.33
C LEU A 103 7.28 -1.38 12.96
N THR A 104 6.59 -0.55 12.19
CA THR A 104 5.40 0.18 12.63
C THR A 104 4.15 -0.17 11.86
N GLY A 105 4.31 -0.72 10.66
CA GLY A 105 3.19 -1.07 9.81
C GLY A 105 3.66 -1.58 8.46
N TYR A 106 2.79 -1.54 7.49
CA TYR A 106 3.09 -2.01 6.14
C TYR A 106 2.12 -1.39 5.13
N TYR A 107 2.44 -1.50 3.85
CA TYR A 107 1.48 -1.16 2.80
C TYR A 107 1.68 -2.04 1.58
N GLU A 108 0.66 -2.07 0.73
CA GLU A 108 0.67 -2.79 -0.54
C GLU A 108 1.05 -1.81 -1.65
N LYS A 109 2.17 -2.08 -2.33
CA LYS A 109 2.69 -1.24 -3.40
C LYS A 109 2.34 -1.84 -4.74
N HIS A 110 1.72 -1.04 -5.61
CA HIS A 110 1.35 -1.45 -6.97
C HIS A 110 2.31 -0.83 -7.98
N GLU A 111 2.95 -1.67 -8.78
CA GLU A 111 3.88 -1.25 -9.83
C GLU A 111 3.27 -1.60 -11.19
N TYR A 112 2.66 -0.62 -11.85
CA TYR A 112 2.09 -0.79 -13.18
C TYR A 112 3.20 -0.83 -14.22
N ARG A 113 3.19 -1.89 -15.07
CA ARG A 113 4.26 -2.15 -16.02
C ARG A 113 3.97 -1.64 -17.43
N THR A 114 2.74 -1.28 -17.73
CA THR A 114 2.37 -0.73 -19.03
C THR A 114 2.94 0.68 -19.17
N ARG A 115 3.72 0.88 -20.24
CA ARG A 115 4.31 2.17 -20.51
C ARG A 115 3.23 3.19 -20.86
N ASP A 116 3.36 4.41 -20.33
CA ASP A 116 2.56 5.53 -20.76
C ASP A 116 3.07 5.99 -22.14
N THR A 117 2.20 5.92 -23.14
CA THR A 117 2.52 6.29 -24.54
C THR A 117 1.97 7.66 -24.91
N GLY A 118 1.43 8.41 -23.94
CA GLY A 118 0.94 9.75 -24.16
C GLY A 118 2.05 10.73 -24.50
N GLU A 119 1.66 11.89 -24.99
CA GLU A 119 2.56 12.98 -25.30
C GLU A 119 3.26 13.48 -24.03
N PHE A 120 4.56 13.77 -24.15
CA PHE A 120 5.32 14.38 -23.05
C PHE A 120 4.86 15.82 -22.82
N TYR A 121 4.85 16.28 -21.56
CA TYR A 121 4.46 17.65 -21.19
C TYR A 121 3.11 18.07 -21.77
N LYS A 122 2.14 17.16 -21.70
CA LYS A 122 0.77 17.46 -22.09
C LYS A 122 0.04 18.08 -20.91
N PHE A 123 -0.41 19.34 -21.07
CA PHE A 123 -1.02 20.12 -19.99
C PHE A 123 -2.55 20.24 -20.11
N THR A 124 -3.18 19.54 -21.02
CA THR A 124 -4.63 19.59 -21.23
C THR A 124 -5.29 18.22 -21.13
#